data_c7ee8952af6a0fcb0846b80060211463
#
_entry.id   c7ee8952af6a0fcb0846b80060211463
#
_cell.length_a   1.000
_cell.length_b   1.000
_cell.length_c   1.000
_cell.angle_alpha   90.00
_cell.angle_beta   90.00
_cell.angle_gamma   90.00
#
_symmetry.space_group_name_H-M   'P 1'
#
loop_
_entity.id
_entity.type
_entity.pdbx_description
1 polymer ?
#
loop_
_entity_poly.entity_id
_entity_poly.type
_entity_poly.pdbx_seq_one_letter_code
_entity_poly.pdbx_strand_id
1 'polypeptide(L)' 'EKLQPGLSYHIFNHANGFEDIFCNDGNYWFFLDKYRKHISPVAETYAWCLMPNHFHLVIRIRKREVIEELIRNKSNSGF' A
#
# COMPACT_ATOMS: atom_id res chain seq x y z
N GLU A 1 10.79 -0.23 12.27
CA GLU A 1 9.62 -0.58 13.06
C GLU A 1 8.73 -1.54 12.27
N LYS A 2 8.39 -2.66 12.87
CA LYS A 2 7.61 -3.68 12.19
C LYS A 2 6.12 -3.40 12.28
N LEU A 3 5.43 -3.52 11.15
CA LEU A 3 3.97 -3.46 11.11
C LEU A 3 3.41 -4.78 11.66
N GLN A 4 2.41 -4.66 12.52
CA GLN A 4 1.84 -5.84 13.19
C GLN A 4 0.45 -6.16 12.65
N PRO A 5 0.12 -7.46 12.46
CA PRO A 5 -1.21 -7.87 12.03
C PRO A 5 -2.31 -7.32 12.94
N GLY A 6 -3.39 -6.88 12.33
CA GLY A 6 -4.56 -6.38 13.06
C GLY A 6 -4.48 -4.93 13.52
N LEU A 7 -3.33 -4.28 13.39
CA LEU A 7 -3.17 -2.89 13.81
C LEU A 7 -3.28 -1.93 12.64
N SER A 8 -3.68 -0.70 12.95
CA SER A 8 -3.84 0.37 11.95
C SER A 8 -2.66 1.32 12.02
N TYR A 9 -2.32 1.90 10.86
CA TYR A 9 -1.18 2.79 10.72
C TYR A 9 -1.50 3.93 9.78
N HIS A 10 -0.94 5.10 10.09
CA HIS A 10 -0.89 6.22 9.16
C HIS A 10 0.52 6.24 8.55
N ILE A 11 0.59 5.95 7.27
CA ILE A 11 1.86 5.92 6.54
C ILE A 11 1.93 7.14 5.64
N PHE A 12 3.06 7.82 5.66
CA PHE A 12 3.24 8.99 4.82
C PHE A 12 4.69 9.09 4.37
N ASN A 13 4.88 9.76 3.27
CA ASN A 13 6.21 10.08 2.76
C ASN A 13 6.16 11.42 2.06
N HIS A 14 7.27 12.12 2.06
CA HIS A 14 7.37 13.47 1.53
C HIS A 14 8.69 13.59 0.76
N ALA A 15 8.64 14.18 -0.44
CA ALA A 15 9.85 14.43 -1.21
C ALA A 15 10.67 15.54 -0.55
N ASN A 16 11.99 15.42 -0.64
CA ASN A 16 12.89 16.44 -0.13
C ASN A 16 12.94 17.63 -1.10
N GLY A 17 12.95 18.86 -0.53
CA GLY A 17 13.10 20.07 -1.32
C GLY A 17 11.92 20.30 -2.27
N PHE A 18 12.24 20.57 -3.53
CA PHE A 18 11.26 20.91 -4.56
C PHE A 18 10.93 19.74 -5.49
N GLU A 19 11.44 18.55 -5.21
CA GLU A 19 11.19 17.38 -6.03
C GLU A 19 9.76 16.87 -5.83
N ASP A 20 9.17 16.35 -6.92
CA ASP A 20 7.88 15.70 -6.86
C ASP A 20 8.04 14.19 -6.88
N ILE A 21 7.23 13.50 -6.07
CA ILE A 21 7.15 12.03 -6.10
C ILE A 21 6.37 11.61 -7.34
N PHE A 22 5.30 12.34 -7.64
CA PHE A 22 4.44 12.07 -8.79
C PHE A 22 4.55 13.25 -9.76
N CYS A 23 5.25 13.05 -10.86
CA CYS A 23 5.50 14.11 -11.85
C CYS A 23 4.43 14.19 -12.93
N ASN A 24 3.67 13.11 -13.15
CA ASN A 24 2.63 13.04 -14.15
C ASN A 24 1.61 11.95 -13.79
N ASP A 25 0.53 11.87 -14.58
CA ASP A 25 -0.53 10.89 -14.31
C ASP A 25 -0.01 9.44 -14.35
N GLY A 26 0.96 9.16 -15.20
CA GLY A 26 1.56 7.83 -15.27
C GLY A 26 2.20 7.40 -13.97
N ASN A 27 2.81 8.33 -13.23
CA ASN A 27 3.41 8.03 -11.94
C ASN A 27 2.35 7.64 -10.90
N TYR A 28 1.20 8.30 -10.90
CA TYR A 28 0.08 7.92 -10.02
C TYR A 28 -0.42 6.52 -10.34
N TRP A 29 -0.63 6.23 -11.61
CA TRP A 29 -1.10 4.91 -12.05
C TRP A 29 -0.10 3.81 -11.72
N PHE A 30 1.19 4.08 -11.91
CA PHE A 30 2.25 3.15 -11.58
C PHE A 30 2.25 2.84 -10.07
N PHE A 31 2.14 3.89 -9.24
CA PHE A 31 2.09 3.74 -7.79
C PHE A 31 0.88 2.90 -7.36
N LEU A 32 -0.29 3.23 -7.89
CA LEU A 32 -1.52 2.53 -7.54
C LEU A 32 -1.49 1.07 -7.97
N ASP A 33 -0.93 0.78 -9.13
CA ASP A 33 -0.79 -0.60 -9.61
C ASP A 33 0.12 -1.42 -8.70
N LYS A 34 1.26 -0.86 -8.33
CA LYS A 34 2.20 -1.53 -7.41
C LYS A 34 1.57 -1.70 -6.02
N TYR A 35 0.88 -0.68 -5.54
CA TYR A 35 0.17 -0.73 -4.27
C TYR A 35 -0.85 -1.86 -4.27
N ARG A 36 -1.67 -1.94 -5.30
CA ARG A 36 -2.67 -3.00 -5.43
C ARG A 36 -2.04 -4.39 -5.41
N LYS A 37 -0.93 -4.56 -6.13
CA LYS A 37 -0.27 -5.86 -6.23
C LYS A 37 0.43 -6.29 -4.96
N HIS A 38 1.06 -5.34 -4.24
CA HIS A 38 1.98 -5.67 -3.17
C HIS A 38 1.47 -5.34 -1.77
N ILE A 39 0.62 -4.34 -1.65
CA ILE A 39 0.15 -3.86 -0.35
C ILE A 39 -1.27 -4.34 -0.06
N SER A 40 -2.17 -4.21 -1.03
CA SER A 40 -3.57 -4.58 -0.81
C SER A 40 -3.78 -6.02 -0.32
N PRO A 41 -2.97 -7.01 -0.73
CA PRO A 41 -3.12 -8.35 -0.16
C PRO A 41 -2.82 -8.44 1.34
N VAL A 42 -1.98 -7.56 1.88
CA VAL A 42 -1.59 -7.62 3.28
C VAL A 42 -2.25 -6.54 4.14
N ALA A 43 -2.88 -5.55 3.52
CA ALA A 43 -3.47 -4.43 4.27
C ALA A 43 -4.76 -3.95 3.63
N GLU A 44 -5.70 -3.56 4.50
CA GLU A 44 -6.90 -2.83 4.08
C GLU A 44 -6.59 -1.35 4.07
N THR A 45 -7.05 -0.63 3.06
CA THR A 45 -6.85 0.80 2.94
C THR A 45 -8.13 1.52 3.29
N TYR A 46 -8.09 2.33 4.36
CA TYR A 46 -9.26 3.08 4.81
C TYR A 46 -9.33 4.47 4.18
N ALA A 47 -8.18 5.06 3.92
CA ALA A 47 -8.12 6.39 3.31
C ALA A 47 -6.77 6.58 2.63
N TRP A 48 -6.75 7.44 1.62
CA TRP A 48 -5.50 7.76 0.93
C TRP A 48 -5.58 9.16 0.35
N CYS A 49 -4.40 9.76 0.19
CA CYS A 49 -4.25 11.05 -0.46
C CYS A 49 -2.91 11.06 -1.18
N LEU A 50 -2.94 11.25 -2.49
CA LEU A 50 -1.74 11.31 -3.31
C LEU A 50 -1.58 12.73 -3.82
N MET A 51 -0.53 13.41 -3.39
CA MET A 51 -0.20 14.75 -3.83
C MET A 51 1.16 14.73 -4.53
N PRO A 52 1.47 15.71 -5.40
CA PRO A 52 2.70 15.62 -6.19
C PRO A 52 3.96 15.35 -5.38
N ASN A 53 4.09 15.95 -4.21
CA ASN A 53 5.31 15.85 -3.41
C ASN A 53 5.18 15.04 -2.12
N HIS A 54 4.01 14.46 -1.86
CA HIS A 54 3.83 13.62 -0.67
C HIS A 54 2.59 12.77 -0.82
N PHE A 55 2.50 11.72 0.02
CA PHE A 55 1.29 10.92 0.10
C PHE A 55 1.00 10.53 1.54
N HIS A 56 -0.27 10.21 1.80
CA HIS A 56 -0.76 9.70 3.07
C HIS A 56 -1.64 8.49 2.83
N LEU A 57 -1.47 7.48 3.66
CA LEU A 57 -2.27 6.26 3.63
C LEU A 57 -2.68 5.93 5.06
N VAL A 58 -3.95 5.61 5.26
CA VAL A 58 -4.42 5.03 6.51
C VAL A 58 -4.79 3.60 6.22
N ILE A 59 -4.05 2.68 6.79
CA ILE A 59 -4.20 1.25 6.50
C ILE A 59 -4.35 0.46 7.79
N ARG A 60 -4.90 -0.74 7.65
CA ARG A 60 -4.89 -1.74 8.72
C ARG A 60 -4.27 -3.00 8.16
N ILE A 61 -3.28 -3.52 8.85
CA ILE A 61 -2.64 -4.77 8.45
C ILE A 61 -3.64 -5.91 8.72
N ARG A 62 -3.86 -6.76 7.72
CA ARG A 62 -4.78 -7.88 7.85
C ARG A 62 -4.29 -8.86 8.91
N LYS A 63 -5.22 -9.58 9.51
CA LYS A 63 -4.86 -10.62 10.47
C LYS A 63 -3.99 -11.67 9.77
N ARG A 64 -3.11 -12.29 10.55
CA ARG A 64 -2.18 -13.28 10.01
C ARG A 64 -2.91 -14.39 9.26
N GLU A 65 -4.01 -14.89 9.81
CA GLU A 65 -4.78 -15.97 9.22
C GLU A 65 -5.33 -15.60 7.84
N VAL A 66 -5.76 -14.35 7.68
CA VAL A 66 -6.27 -13.84 6.40
C VAL A 66 -5.14 -13.75 5.37
N ILE A 67 -3.98 -13.26 5.78
CA ILE A 67 -2.82 -13.14 4.89
C ILE A 67 -2.38 -14.53 4.43
N GLU A 68 -2.29 -15.48 5.34
CA GLU A 68 -1.91 -16.85 5.03
C GLU A 68 -2.89 -17.51 4.05
N GLU A 69 -4.19 -17.28 4.25
CA GLU A 69 -5.21 -17.80 3.36
C GLU A 69 -5.09 -17.20 1.95
N LEU A 70 -4.87 -15.89 1.85
CA LEU A 70 -4.69 -15.23 0.56
C LEU A 70 -3.46 -15.76 -0.19
N ILE A 71 -2.36 -15.97 0.52
CA ILE A 71 -1.15 -16.55 -0.06
C ILE A 71 -1.41 -17.96 -0.56
N ARG A 72 -2.11 -18.77 0.24
CA ARG A 72 -2.44 -20.15 -0.13
C ARG A 72 -3.33 -20.18 -1.36
N ASN A 73 -4.35 -19.34 -1.41
CA ASN A 73 -5.26 -19.27 -2.55
C ASN A 73 -4.54 -18.81 -3.82
N LYS A 74 -3.64 -17.87 -3.69
CA LYS A 74 -2.84 -17.39 -4.83
C LYS A 74 -1.97 -18.51 -5.39
N SER A 75 -1.33 -19.29 -4.52
CA SER A 75 -0.53 -20.42 -4.94
C SER A 75 -1.38 -21.47 -5.65
N ASN A 76 -2.58 -21.74 -5.14
CA ASN A 76 -3.49 -22.73 -5.72
C ASN A 76 -4.09 -22.27 -7.04
N SER A 77 -4.12 -20.97 -7.31
CA SER A 77 -4.67 -20.45 -8.56
C SER A 77 -3.65 -20.40 -9.71
N GLY A 78 -2.44 -20.87 -9.48
CA GLY A 78 -1.44 -21.00 -10.53
C GLY A 78 -0.65 -19.73 -10.85
N PHE A 79 -0.66 -18.79 -10.00
CA PHE A 79 0.16 -17.57 -10.16
C PHE A 79 1.59 -17.80 -9.74
#